data_da640033f1386d8b16b400a01d06852a
#
_entry.id   da640033f1386d8b16b400a01d06852a
#
_cell.length_a   1.000
_cell.length_b   1.000
_cell.length_c   1.000
_cell.angle_alpha   90.00
_cell.angle_beta   90.00
_cell.angle_gamma   90.00
#
_symmetry.space_group_name_H-M   'P 1'
#
loop_
_entity.id
_entity.type
_entity.pdbx_description
1 polymer ?
#
loop_
_entity_poly.entity_id
_entity_poly.type
_entity_poly.pdbx_seq_one_letter_code
_entity_poly.pdbx_strand_id
1 'polypeptide(L)'
;ICLIDDDPIFVFGTKVILNNNSEFCSSILVYENGREALESLTALLKSENQIPEVIFLDLNMPVMNGWEFLDELCKIPEISYKTVVFILSSSMAAKDIKKSKAYKIVKDFICKPLTESKFSKLLEEISMQDFKKI
;
A
#
# COMPACT_ATOMS: atom_id res chain seq x y z
N ILE A 1 6.58 1.63 -5.70
CA ILE A 1 5.56 1.95 -4.69
C ILE A 1 4.23 2.25 -5.37
N CYS A 2 3.17 1.73 -4.81
CA CYS A 2 1.81 1.95 -5.29
C CYS A 2 1.01 2.68 -4.21
N LEU A 3 0.29 3.72 -4.60
CA LEU A 3 -0.56 4.51 -3.71
C LEU A 3 -2.00 4.40 -4.19
N ILE A 4 -2.88 3.88 -3.34
CA ILE A 4 -4.31 3.68 -3.66
C ILE A 4 -5.12 4.55 -2.71
N ASP A 5 -5.62 5.66 -3.20
CA ASP A 5 -6.37 6.64 -2.41
C ASP A 5 -7.16 7.54 -3.36
N ASP A 6 -8.41 7.83 -3.03
CA ASP A 6 -9.28 8.67 -3.84
C ASP A 6 -9.19 10.17 -3.49
N ASP A 7 -8.46 10.52 -2.43
CA ASP A 7 -8.33 11.90 -1.98
C ASP A 7 -7.08 12.56 -2.58
N PRO A 8 -7.25 13.51 -3.52
CA PRO A 8 -6.11 14.12 -4.20
C PRO A 8 -5.18 14.91 -3.25
N ILE A 9 -5.69 15.41 -2.13
CA ILE A 9 -4.89 16.14 -1.16
C ILE A 9 -3.92 15.19 -0.46
N PHE A 10 -4.40 14.03 0.00
CA PHE A 10 -3.56 13.01 0.62
C PHE A 10 -2.58 12.40 -0.38
N VAL A 11 -3.01 12.19 -1.62
CA VAL A 11 -2.14 11.70 -2.68
C VAL A 11 -0.98 12.67 -2.91
N PHE A 12 -1.28 13.96 -3.01
CA PHE A 12 -0.25 14.99 -3.19
C PHE A 12 0.74 15.01 -2.03
N GLY A 13 0.25 15.06 -0.80
CA GLY A 13 1.10 15.09 0.39
C GLY A 13 1.98 13.84 0.52
N THR A 14 1.42 12.67 0.23
CA THR A 14 2.17 11.41 0.26
C THR A 14 3.24 11.38 -0.81
N LYS A 15 2.94 11.86 -2.01
CA LYS A 15 3.94 11.95 -3.09
C LYS A 15 5.11 12.85 -2.72
N VAL A 16 4.86 13.95 -2.01
CA VAL A 16 5.93 14.84 -1.55
C VAL A 16 6.90 14.06 -0.64
N ILE A 17 6.38 13.31 0.31
CA ILE A 17 7.19 12.50 1.21
C ILE A 17 7.99 11.46 0.45
N LEU A 18 7.34 10.74 -0.48
CA LEU A 18 7.97 9.70 -1.27
C LEU A 18 9.07 10.25 -2.18
N ASN A 19 8.82 11.41 -2.80
CA ASN A 19 9.80 12.05 -3.68
C ASN A 19 11.02 12.57 -2.91
N ASN A 20 10.84 12.97 -1.66
CA ASN A 20 11.95 13.36 -0.79
C ASN A 20 12.85 12.17 -0.42
N ASN A 21 12.36 10.96 -0.65
CA ASN A 21 13.06 9.72 -0.37
C ASN A 21 13.28 8.90 -1.65
N SER A 22 13.62 9.59 -2.74
CA SER A 22 13.71 8.99 -4.08
C SER A 22 14.73 7.85 -4.19
N GLU A 23 15.70 7.78 -3.29
CA GLU A 23 16.64 6.66 -3.23
C GLU A 23 15.94 5.32 -2.92
N PHE A 24 14.77 5.38 -2.23
CA PHE A 24 13.97 4.20 -1.90
C PHE A 24 12.73 4.06 -2.78
N CYS A 25 12.36 5.11 -3.51
CA CYS A 25 11.11 5.19 -4.26
C CYS A 25 11.40 5.60 -5.69
N SER A 26 11.78 4.64 -6.53
CA SER A 26 12.17 4.92 -7.92
C SER A 26 10.98 5.25 -8.82
N SER A 27 9.79 4.72 -8.50
CA SER A 27 8.57 5.02 -9.24
C SER A 27 7.37 4.94 -8.32
N ILE A 28 6.35 5.75 -8.63
CA ILE A 28 5.11 5.81 -7.86
C ILE A 28 3.94 5.61 -8.80
N LEU A 29 3.15 4.56 -8.54
CA LEU A 29 1.89 4.31 -9.25
C LEU A 29 0.75 4.79 -8.36
N VAL A 30 -0.22 5.48 -8.95
CA VAL A 30 -1.36 6.03 -8.20
C VAL A 30 -2.67 5.56 -8.81
N TYR A 31 -3.57 5.07 -7.96
CA TYR A 31 -4.90 4.63 -8.36
C TYR A 31 -5.93 5.24 -7.42
N GLU A 32 -7.10 5.58 -7.96
CA GLU A 32 -8.17 6.24 -7.20
C GLU A 32 -9.06 5.27 -6.43
N ASN A 33 -9.04 4.00 -6.78
CA ASN A 33 -9.84 2.99 -6.09
C ASN A 33 -9.23 1.60 -6.23
N GLY A 34 -9.78 0.66 -5.48
CA GLY A 34 -9.27 -0.71 -5.44
C GLY A 34 -9.41 -1.45 -6.75
N ARG A 35 -10.47 -1.19 -7.51
CA ARG A 35 -10.69 -1.87 -8.79
C ARG A 35 -9.64 -1.48 -9.83
N GLU A 36 -9.38 -0.18 -9.98
CA GLU A 36 -8.34 0.29 -10.89
C GLU A 36 -6.98 -0.30 -10.54
N ALA A 37 -6.66 -0.28 -9.24
CA ALA A 37 -5.40 -0.85 -8.77
C ALA A 37 -5.31 -2.34 -9.08
N LEU A 38 -6.35 -3.09 -8.80
CA LEU A 38 -6.37 -4.54 -9.02
C LEU A 38 -6.22 -4.88 -10.51
N GLU A 39 -6.94 -4.18 -11.38
CA GLU A 39 -6.84 -4.38 -12.83
C GLU A 39 -5.44 -4.08 -13.34
N SER A 40 -4.85 -2.96 -12.86
CA SER A 40 -3.51 -2.57 -13.26
C SER A 40 -2.44 -3.54 -12.76
N LEU A 41 -2.51 -3.97 -11.51
CA LEU A 41 -1.56 -4.93 -10.95
C LEU A 41 -1.65 -6.29 -11.66
N THR A 42 -2.87 -6.72 -12.00
CA THR A 42 -3.07 -7.95 -12.75
C THR A 42 -2.47 -7.84 -14.15
N ALA A 43 -2.64 -6.69 -14.80
CA ALA A 43 -2.06 -6.43 -16.13
C ALA A 43 -0.52 -6.43 -16.06
N LEU A 44 0.06 -5.82 -15.04
CA LEU A 44 1.51 -5.84 -14.82
C LEU A 44 2.03 -7.27 -14.67
N LEU A 45 1.32 -8.08 -13.91
CA LEU A 45 1.70 -9.47 -13.69
C LEU A 45 1.68 -10.26 -15.00
N LYS A 46 0.63 -10.09 -15.81
CA LYS A 46 0.48 -10.79 -17.10
C LYS A 46 1.54 -10.40 -18.12
N SER A 47 1.97 -9.14 -18.10
CA SER A 47 2.99 -8.63 -19.01
C SER A 47 4.41 -8.84 -18.49
N GLU A 48 4.55 -9.53 -17.37
CA GLU A 48 5.84 -9.81 -16.71
C GLU A 48 6.61 -8.55 -16.32
N ASN A 49 5.88 -7.45 -16.11
CA ASN A 49 6.46 -6.22 -15.58
C ASN A 49 6.58 -6.28 -14.07
N GLN A 50 7.40 -5.41 -13.53
CA GLN A 50 7.67 -5.37 -12.11
C GLN A 50 6.41 -5.00 -11.30
N ILE A 51 6.09 -5.81 -10.30
CA ILE A 51 5.01 -5.56 -9.35
C ILE A 51 5.54 -4.66 -8.22
N PRO A 52 4.78 -3.66 -7.77
CA PRO A 52 5.21 -2.83 -6.64
C PRO A 52 5.45 -3.67 -5.39
N GLU A 53 6.53 -3.38 -4.68
CA GLU A 53 6.86 -4.09 -3.43
C GLU A 53 6.08 -3.54 -2.24
N VAL A 54 5.66 -2.28 -2.32
CA VAL A 54 4.97 -1.59 -1.24
C VAL A 54 3.70 -0.92 -1.77
N ILE A 55 2.59 -1.15 -1.08
CA ILE A 55 1.30 -0.51 -1.38
C ILE A 55 0.87 0.29 -0.15
N PHE A 56 0.55 1.56 -0.34
CA PHE A 56 -0.15 2.39 0.63
C PHE A 56 -1.62 2.39 0.24
N LEU A 57 -2.47 1.92 1.13
CA LEU A 57 -3.88 1.64 0.84
C LEU A 57 -4.81 2.43 1.76
N ASP A 58 -5.69 3.23 1.17
CA ASP A 58 -6.82 3.82 1.87
C ASP A 58 -7.96 2.80 1.98
N LEU A 59 -8.70 2.84 3.06
CA LEU A 59 -9.83 1.91 3.28
C LEU A 59 -11.12 2.38 2.65
N ASN A 60 -11.40 3.69 2.70
CA ASN A 60 -12.69 4.24 2.27
C ASN A 60 -12.59 4.84 0.87
N MET A 61 -12.94 4.05 -0.13
CA MET A 61 -12.92 4.45 -1.53
C MET A 61 -14.19 3.99 -2.23
N PRO A 62 -14.66 4.71 -3.26
CA PRO A 62 -15.80 4.26 -4.05
C PRO A 62 -15.43 3.08 -4.94
N VAL A 63 -16.42 2.42 -5.49
CA VAL A 63 -16.34 1.26 -6.39
C VAL A 63 -15.82 0.02 -5.67
N MET A 64 -14.56 0.02 -5.24
CA MET A 64 -13.98 -1.07 -4.46
C MET A 64 -13.18 -0.45 -3.32
N ASN A 65 -13.60 -0.72 -2.08
CA ASN A 65 -12.90 -0.20 -0.90
C ASN A 65 -11.63 -1.02 -0.59
N GLY A 66 -10.88 -0.56 0.42
CA GLY A 66 -9.60 -1.20 0.76
C GLY A 66 -9.74 -2.65 1.21
N TRP A 67 -10.79 -2.98 1.94
CA TRP A 67 -11.01 -4.36 2.41
C TRP A 67 -11.30 -5.31 1.25
N GLU A 68 -12.16 -4.87 0.33
CA GLU A 68 -12.47 -5.64 -0.88
C GLU A 68 -11.23 -5.84 -1.73
N PHE A 69 -10.41 -4.78 -1.86
CA PHE A 69 -9.15 -4.86 -2.57
C PHE A 69 -8.21 -5.89 -1.94
N LEU A 70 -8.07 -5.87 -0.62
CA LEU A 70 -7.22 -6.83 0.10
C LEU A 70 -7.69 -8.26 -0.10
N ASP A 71 -9.01 -8.49 -0.05
CA ASP A 71 -9.56 -9.82 -0.26
C ASP A 71 -9.21 -10.36 -1.66
N GLU A 72 -9.33 -9.51 -2.67
CA GLU A 72 -9.00 -9.91 -4.04
C GLU A 72 -7.49 -10.07 -4.25
N LEU A 73 -6.69 -9.19 -3.65
CA LEU A 73 -5.24 -9.26 -3.77
C LEU A 73 -4.69 -10.55 -3.17
N CYS A 74 -5.23 -10.98 -2.04
CA CYS A 74 -4.80 -12.20 -1.37
C CYS A 74 -5.10 -13.47 -2.18
N LYS A 75 -5.98 -13.38 -3.17
CA LYS A 75 -6.26 -14.49 -4.09
C LYS A 75 -5.23 -14.62 -5.18
N ILE A 76 -4.28 -13.69 -5.29
CA ILE A 76 -3.24 -13.68 -6.32
C ILE A 76 -1.88 -13.89 -5.65
N PRO A 77 -1.43 -15.14 -5.45
CA PRO A 77 -0.19 -15.42 -4.71
C PRO A 77 1.04 -14.77 -5.34
N GLU A 78 1.08 -14.66 -6.66
CA GLU A 78 2.19 -14.06 -7.40
C GLU A 78 2.40 -12.59 -7.05
N ILE A 79 1.34 -11.91 -6.59
CA ILE A 79 1.42 -10.52 -6.13
C ILE A 79 1.55 -10.48 -4.61
N SER A 80 0.66 -11.17 -3.89
CA SER A 80 0.60 -11.08 -2.43
C SER A 80 1.86 -11.57 -1.75
N TYR A 81 2.59 -12.49 -2.37
CA TYR A 81 3.84 -13.02 -1.83
C TYR A 81 4.98 -12.01 -1.87
N LYS A 82 4.97 -11.09 -2.86
CA LYS A 82 6.06 -10.13 -3.10
C LYS A 82 5.77 -8.73 -2.59
N THR A 83 4.54 -8.47 -2.14
CA THR A 83 4.07 -7.12 -1.81
C THR A 83 3.70 -7.02 -0.35
N VAL A 84 4.02 -5.91 0.27
CA VAL A 84 3.55 -5.56 1.60
C VAL A 84 2.63 -4.35 1.52
N VAL A 85 1.61 -4.32 2.37
CA VAL A 85 0.61 -3.27 2.39
C VAL A 85 0.68 -2.50 3.72
N PHE A 86 0.70 -1.18 3.61
CA PHE A 86 0.51 -0.28 4.75
C PHE A 86 -0.83 0.41 4.56
N ILE A 87 -1.72 0.27 5.54
CA ILE A 87 -3.01 0.95 5.50
C ILE A 87 -2.82 2.38 6.01
N LEU A 88 -3.26 3.36 5.23
CA LEU A 88 -3.30 4.77 5.62
C LEU A 88 -4.76 5.15 5.82
N SER A 89 -5.13 5.52 7.05
CA SER A 89 -6.51 5.86 7.37
C SER A 89 -6.58 7.12 8.21
N SER A 90 -7.59 7.94 7.97
CA SER A 90 -7.89 9.10 8.82
C SER A 90 -8.57 8.71 10.12
N SER A 91 -9.08 7.47 10.20
CA SER A 91 -9.73 6.93 11.37
C SER A 91 -8.93 5.74 11.92
N MET A 92 -8.62 5.79 13.21
CA MET A 92 -7.90 4.71 13.90
C MET A 92 -8.87 3.84 14.71
N ALA A 93 -10.01 3.48 14.12
CA ALA A 93 -11.01 2.66 14.78
C ALA A 93 -10.42 1.30 15.18
N ALA A 94 -10.63 0.91 16.44
CA ALA A 94 -10.06 -0.33 16.98
C ALA A 94 -10.49 -1.56 16.18
N LYS A 95 -11.73 -1.59 15.68
CA LYS A 95 -12.24 -2.70 14.87
C LYS A 95 -11.48 -2.85 13.54
N ASP A 96 -11.10 -1.74 12.93
CA ASP A 96 -10.37 -1.75 11.66
C ASP A 96 -8.93 -2.19 11.87
N ILE A 97 -8.30 -1.70 12.93
CA ILE A 97 -6.95 -2.11 13.29
C ILE A 97 -6.91 -3.61 13.57
N LYS A 98 -7.88 -4.11 14.31
CA LYS A 98 -7.99 -5.54 14.62
C LYS A 98 -8.23 -6.37 13.34
N LYS A 99 -9.12 -5.90 12.47
CA LYS A 99 -9.40 -6.57 11.20
C LYS A 99 -8.17 -6.66 10.32
N SER A 100 -7.35 -5.60 10.29
CA SER A 100 -6.14 -5.56 9.46
C SER A 100 -5.14 -6.65 9.85
N LYS A 101 -5.12 -7.05 11.10
CA LYS A 101 -4.21 -8.10 11.60
C LYS A 101 -4.52 -9.49 11.06
N ALA A 102 -5.71 -9.69 10.51
CA ALA A 102 -6.08 -10.95 9.86
C ALA A 102 -5.42 -11.11 8.49
N TYR A 103 -4.92 -10.03 7.90
CA TYR A 103 -4.27 -10.03 6.60
C TYR A 103 -2.76 -10.05 6.77
N LYS A 104 -2.11 -11.15 6.43
CA LYS A 104 -0.66 -11.29 6.55
C LYS A 104 0.11 -10.28 5.70
N ILE A 105 -0.47 -9.87 4.57
CA ILE A 105 0.13 -8.90 3.67
C ILE A 105 0.20 -7.50 4.27
N VAL A 106 -0.68 -7.19 5.24
CA VAL A 106 -0.70 -5.89 5.92
C VAL A 106 0.36 -5.84 7.00
N LYS A 107 1.31 -4.93 6.82
CA LYS A 107 2.42 -4.74 7.75
C LYS A 107 2.04 -3.85 8.93
N ASP A 108 1.36 -2.75 8.64
CA ASP A 108 1.03 -1.77 9.65
C ASP A 108 -0.18 -0.95 9.25
N PHE A 109 -0.80 -0.34 10.24
CA PHE A 109 -1.97 0.52 10.09
C PHE A 109 -1.56 1.91 10.57
N ILE A 110 -1.56 2.89 9.67
CA ILE A 110 -0.98 4.20 9.91
C ILE A 110 -2.04 5.28 9.83
N CYS A 111 -2.02 6.19 10.81
CA CYS A 111 -2.90 7.35 10.81
C CYS A 111 -2.43 8.38 9.79
N LYS A 112 -3.35 8.85 8.95
CA LYS A 112 -3.06 9.98 8.04
C LYS A 112 -2.80 11.25 8.84
N PRO A 113 -1.96 12.17 8.35
CA PRO A 113 -1.17 12.07 7.12
C PRO A 113 0.13 11.26 7.30
N LEU A 114 0.67 10.78 6.20
CA LEU A 114 2.02 10.21 6.22
C LEU A 114 3.01 11.36 6.43
N THR A 115 3.95 11.20 7.36
CA THR A 115 4.98 12.20 7.67
C THR A 115 6.36 11.59 7.43
N GLU A 116 7.40 12.44 7.39
CA GLU A 116 8.78 11.96 7.27
C GLU A 116 9.13 11.01 8.42
N SER A 117 8.71 11.35 9.64
CA SER A 117 8.94 10.50 10.82
C SER A 117 8.30 9.13 10.68
N LYS A 118 7.04 9.09 10.26
CA LYS A 118 6.31 7.84 10.05
C LYS A 118 6.94 7.03 8.92
N PHE A 119 7.34 7.70 7.83
CA PHE A 119 7.98 7.05 6.70
C PHE A 119 9.32 6.44 7.08
N SER A 120 10.12 7.13 7.88
CA SER A 120 11.40 6.61 8.37
C SER A 120 11.22 5.31 9.16
N LYS A 121 10.19 5.24 9.99
CA LYS A 121 9.86 4.02 10.74
C LYS A 121 9.45 2.87 9.80
N LEU A 122 8.69 3.19 8.77
CA LEU A 122 8.28 2.19 7.77
C LEU A 122 9.48 1.62 7.04
N LEU A 123 10.44 2.45 6.67
CA LEU A 123 11.65 2.00 5.99
C LEU A 123 12.43 1.00 6.83
N GLU A 124 12.51 1.23 8.14
CA GLU A 124 13.14 0.29 9.06
C GLU A 124 12.43 -1.06 9.07
N GLU A 125 11.10 -1.06 9.13
CA GLU A 125 10.29 -2.28 9.10
C GLU A 125 10.46 -3.04 7.78
N ILE A 126 10.44 -2.33 6.67
CA ILE A 126 10.61 -2.92 5.34
C ILE A 126 11.99 -3.56 5.22
N SER A 127 13.03 -2.82 5.59
CA SER A 127 14.41 -3.28 5.46
C SER A 127 14.68 -4.55 6.26
N MET A 128 14.18 -4.62 7.49
CA MET A 128 14.36 -5.79 8.34
C MET A 128 13.68 -7.04 7.78
N GLN A 129 12.54 -6.86 7.09
CA GLN A 129 11.79 -7.98 6.54
C GLN A 129 12.30 -8.44 5.19
N ASP A 130 12.78 -7.52 4.37
CA ASP A 130 13.36 -7.88 3.08
C ASP A 130 14.61 -8.73 3.24
N PHE A 131 15.40 -8.44 4.25
CA PHE A 131 16.57 -9.27 4.60
C PHE A 131 16.17 -10.67 5.02
N LYS A 132 15.01 -10.87 5.60
CA LYS A 132 14.52 -12.19 6.00
C LYS A 132 13.93 -13.01 4.85
N LYS A 133 13.55 -12.36 3.77
CA LYS A 133 12.99 -13.03 2.58
C LYS A 133 14.06 -13.49 1.61
N ILE A 134 15.26 -12.99 1.75
CA ILE A 134 16.40 -13.39 0.96
C ILE A 134 17.15 -14.50 1.70
#